data_e43a6c978eed3d10e261cd22f4e56dfb
#
_entry.id   e43a6c978eed3d10e261cd22f4e56dfb
#
_cell.length_a   1.000
_cell.length_b   1.000
_cell.length_c   1.000
_cell.angle_alpha   90.00
_cell.angle_beta   90.00
_cell.angle_gamma   90.00
#
_symmetry.space_group_name_H-M   'P 1'
#
loop_
_entity.id
_entity.type
_entity.pdbx_description
1 polymer ?
#
loop_
_entity_poly.entity_id
_entity_poly.type
_entity_poly.pdbx_seq_one_letter_code
_entity_poly.pdbx_strand_id
1 'polypeptide(L)'
;MFPGKPIVEYCQKAYNATRGWIKNLVGGVRVWLNPPYSRPLIERFVEKMVANNNGIALLFNRCDSKMFQDLIFPNASAILFVRGRIKFYRPDGTQGDSPGCGSVLIAFGESNAEALEKSNIPGKYIKLK
;
A
#
# COMPACT_ATOMS: atom_id res chain seq x y z
N MET A 1 -4.91 -12.69 2.77
CA MET A 1 -4.09 -11.76 2.00
C MET A 1 -2.59 -11.84 2.33
N PHE A 2 -2.24 -12.08 3.58
CA PHE A 2 -0.84 -12.22 3.99
C PHE A 2 -0.58 -13.60 4.59
N PRO A 3 -0.77 -14.68 3.81
CA PRO A 3 -0.77 -16.03 4.37
C PRO A 3 0.63 -16.44 4.83
N GLY A 4 0.78 -16.53 6.15
CA GLY A 4 1.91 -17.21 6.76
C GLY A 4 3.29 -16.57 6.72
N LYS A 5 3.44 -15.38 6.08
CA LYS A 5 4.75 -14.74 5.96
C LYS A 5 4.81 -13.43 6.74
N PRO A 6 5.98 -13.09 7.30
CA PRO A 6 6.17 -11.77 7.90
C PRO A 6 5.92 -10.66 6.88
N ILE A 7 5.33 -9.55 7.33
CA ILE A 7 5.04 -8.43 6.43
C ILE A 7 6.31 -7.87 5.77
N VAL A 8 7.47 -7.99 6.43
CA VAL A 8 8.75 -7.55 5.86
C VAL A 8 9.08 -8.27 4.55
N GLU A 9 8.75 -9.55 4.43
CA GLU A 9 8.96 -10.29 3.19
C GLU A 9 8.15 -9.72 2.03
N TYR A 10 6.89 -9.42 2.30
CA TYR A 10 6.03 -8.79 1.30
C TYR A 10 6.54 -7.41 0.93
N CYS A 11 6.96 -6.63 1.91
CA CYS A 11 7.52 -5.30 1.68
C CYS A 11 8.76 -5.34 0.82
N GLN A 12 9.68 -6.27 1.10
CA GLN A 12 10.92 -6.39 0.34
C GLN A 12 10.67 -6.85 -1.09
N LYS A 13 9.76 -7.81 -1.27
CA LYS A 13 9.38 -8.27 -2.59
C LYS A 13 8.73 -7.15 -3.40
N ALA A 14 7.81 -6.43 -2.78
CA ALA A 14 7.14 -5.31 -3.41
C ALA A 14 8.14 -4.22 -3.81
N TYR A 15 9.05 -3.89 -2.89
CA TYR A 15 10.08 -2.88 -3.17
C TYR A 15 10.96 -3.29 -4.35
N ASN A 16 11.45 -4.52 -4.36
CA ASN A 16 12.30 -5.01 -5.45
C ASN A 16 11.57 -5.05 -6.79
N ALA A 17 10.33 -5.50 -6.77
CA ALA A 17 9.49 -5.54 -7.97
C ALA A 17 9.21 -4.13 -8.49
N THR A 18 8.85 -3.21 -7.60
CA THR A 18 8.45 -1.85 -8.00
C THR A 18 9.62 -0.99 -8.44
N ARG A 19 10.85 -1.28 -8.03
CA ARG A 19 12.02 -0.58 -8.56
C ARG A 19 12.18 -0.80 -10.06
N GLY A 20 12.03 -2.04 -10.51
CA GLY A 20 12.00 -2.35 -11.93
C GLY A 20 10.73 -1.86 -12.60
N TRP A 21 9.62 -1.91 -11.88
CA TRP A 21 8.31 -1.50 -12.36
C TRP A 21 8.26 -0.01 -12.71
N ILE A 22 8.91 0.87 -11.94
CA ILE A 22 8.97 2.30 -12.28
C ILE A 22 9.54 2.50 -13.69
N LYS A 23 10.53 1.68 -14.06
CA LYS A 23 11.20 1.80 -15.36
C LYS A 23 10.46 1.10 -16.48
N ASN A 24 9.89 -0.06 -16.19
CA ASN A 24 9.40 -0.99 -17.21
C ASN A 24 7.96 -1.43 -16.93
N LEU A 25 7.11 -0.54 -16.43
CA LEU A 25 5.74 -0.89 -16.10
C LEU A 25 4.98 -1.36 -17.33
N VAL A 26 4.45 -2.58 -17.23
CA VAL A 26 3.48 -3.12 -18.18
C VAL A 26 2.12 -3.08 -17.47
N GLY A 27 1.14 -2.40 -18.07
CA GLY A 27 -0.18 -2.24 -17.46
C GLY A 27 -0.88 -3.55 -17.20
N GLY A 28 -1.72 -3.58 -16.18
CA GLY A 28 -2.57 -4.72 -15.83
C GLY A 28 -1.97 -5.70 -14.85
N VAL A 29 -0.71 -5.59 -14.49
CA VAL A 29 -0.09 -6.46 -13.48
C VAL A 29 -0.61 -6.08 -12.10
N ARG A 30 -1.06 -7.09 -11.33
CA ARG A 30 -1.49 -6.85 -9.94
C ARG A 30 -0.27 -6.61 -9.06
N VAL A 31 -0.26 -5.50 -8.34
CA VAL A 31 0.89 -5.03 -7.56
C VAL A 31 0.54 -4.93 -6.09
N TRP A 32 1.42 -5.45 -5.24
CA TRP A 32 1.47 -5.10 -3.82
C TRP A 32 2.55 -4.04 -3.65
N LEU A 33 2.18 -2.87 -3.15
CA LEU A 33 3.11 -1.76 -2.99
C LEU A 33 3.30 -1.39 -1.52
N ASN A 34 4.54 -1.44 -1.06
CA ASN A 34 4.96 -0.84 0.20
C ASN A 34 6.19 0.00 -0.11
N PRO A 35 6.01 1.28 -0.48
CA PRO A 35 7.10 2.09 -1.01
C PRO A 35 8.01 2.65 0.06
N PRO A 36 9.25 3.00 -0.29
CA PRO A 36 10.07 3.82 0.58
C PRO A 36 9.46 5.22 0.73
N TYR A 37 9.64 5.82 1.91
CA TYR A 37 9.02 7.12 2.21
C TYR A 37 9.90 8.32 1.89
N SER A 38 10.99 8.14 1.18
CA SER A 38 11.81 9.26 0.73
C SER A 38 11.11 10.03 -0.40
N ARG A 39 11.16 11.34 -0.35
CA ARG A 39 10.64 12.21 -1.41
C ARG A 39 11.71 12.47 -2.46
N PRO A 40 11.35 12.59 -3.72
CA PRO A 40 10.01 12.49 -4.32
C PRO A 40 9.61 11.06 -4.70
N LEU A 41 10.33 10.07 -4.21
CA LEU A 41 10.19 8.69 -4.65
C LEU A 41 8.82 8.10 -4.33
N ILE A 42 8.29 8.38 -3.13
CA ILE A 42 6.99 7.86 -2.74
C ILE A 42 5.87 8.33 -3.68
N GLU A 43 5.90 9.60 -4.08
CA GLU A 43 4.90 10.14 -4.99
C GLU A 43 4.96 9.46 -6.35
N ARG A 44 6.16 9.15 -6.83
CA ARG A 44 6.34 8.44 -8.10
C ARG A 44 5.77 7.02 -8.05
N PHE A 45 5.99 6.30 -6.94
CA PHE A 45 5.41 4.97 -6.77
C PHE A 45 3.89 5.04 -6.76
N VAL A 46 3.32 6.00 -6.05
CA VAL A 46 1.87 6.15 -5.96
C VAL A 46 1.28 6.55 -7.32
N GLU A 47 1.93 7.45 -8.05
CA GLU A 47 1.49 7.82 -9.40
C GLU A 47 1.45 6.60 -10.33
N LYS A 48 2.46 5.72 -10.26
CA LYS A 48 2.48 4.49 -11.03
C LYS A 48 1.34 3.55 -10.62
N MET A 49 1.06 3.47 -9.33
CA MET A 49 -0.03 2.67 -8.81
C MET A 49 -1.38 3.17 -9.33
N VAL A 50 -1.58 4.48 -9.32
CA VAL A 50 -2.78 5.10 -9.88
C VAL A 50 -2.92 4.78 -11.38
N ALA A 51 -1.85 4.93 -12.14
CA ALA A 51 -1.87 4.66 -13.57
C ALA A 51 -2.14 3.19 -13.87
N ASN A 52 -1.54 2.28 -13.12
CA ASN A 52 -1.76 0.84 -13.29
C ASN A 52 -3.17 0.41 -12.86
N ASN A 53 -3.69 1.03 -11.85
CA ASN A 53 -5.04 0.81 -11.30
C ASN A 53 -5.34 -0.67 -11.03
N ASN A 54 -4.37 -1.42 -10.54
CA ASN A 54 -4.56 -2.83 -10.19
C ASN A 54 -3.59 -3.23 -9.09
N GLY A 55 -4.02 -3.06 -7.85
CA GLY A 55 -3.20 -3.47 -6.72
C GLY A 55 -3.65 -2.88 -5.40
N ILE A 56 -2.86 -3.16 -4.38
CA ILE A 56 -3.07 -2.66 -3.03
C ILE A 56 -1.78 -2.04 -2.53
N ALA A 57 -1.87 -0.85 -1.96
CA ALA A 57 -0.73 -0.15 -1.37
C ALA A 57 -0.87 -0.09 0.14
N LEU A 58 0.26 -0.30 0.85
CA LEU A 58 0.34 -0.10 2.29
C LEU A 58 1.10 1.20 2.54
N LEU A 59 0.43 2.18 3.12
CA LEU A 59 1.00 3.50 3.38
C LEU A 59 0.74 3.91 4.83
N PHE A 60 1.53 4.85 5.33
CA PHE A 60 1.22 5.50 6.59
C PHE A 60 0.00 6.40 6.43
N ASN A 61 -0.81 6.48 7.50
CA ASN A 61 -2.03 7.29 7.50
C ASN A 61 -1.68 8.77 7.60
N ARG A 62 -1.43 9.39 6.46
CA ARG A 62 -1.17 10.82 6.32
C ARG A 62 -2.22 11.42 5.39
N CYS A 63 -3.49 11.21 5.74
CA CYS A 63 -4.63 11.55 4.89
C CYS A 63 -4.81 13.05 4.67
N ASP A 64 -4.21 13.88 5.50
CA ASP A 64 -4.18 15.34 5.32
C ASP A 64 -3.17 15.80 4.29
N SER A 65 -2.25 14.93 3.85
CA SER A 65 -1.20 15.31 2.92
C SER A 65 -1.74 15.59 1.53
N LYS A 66 -1.00 16.39 0.77
CA LYS A 66 -1.34 16.71 -0.61
C LYS A 66 -1.42 15.44 -1.47
N MET A 67 -0.52 14.49 -1.24
CA MET A 67 -0.53 13.22 -1.98
C MET A 67 -1.86 12.47 -1.80
N PHE A 68 -2.35 12.38 -0.56
CA PHE A 68 -3.64 11.73 -0.30
C PHE A 68 -4.80 12.52 -0.89
N GLN A 69 -4.82 13.83 -0.69
CA GLN A 69 -5.96 14.66 -1.11
C GLN A 69 -6.07 14.77 -2.63
N ASP A 70 -4.96 14.95 -3.32
CA ASP A 70 -4.96 15.26 -4.74
C ASP A 70 -4.73 14.04 -5.64
N LEU A 71 -4.12 12.98 -5.12
CA LEU A 71 -3.74 11.83 -5.93
C LEU A 71 -4.45 10.54 -5.51
N ILE A 72 -4.44 10.21 -4.23
CA ILE A 72 -4.97 8.93 -3.75
C ILE A 72 -6.50 8.93 -3.70
N PHE A 73 -7.09 9.85 -2.95
CA PHE A 73 -8.54 9.86 -2.79
C PHE A 73 -9.31 9.99 -4.11
N PRO A 74 -8.88 10.82 -5.08
CA PRO A 74 -9.60 10.90 -6.35
C PRO A 74 -9.54 9.62 -7.20
N ASN A 75 -8.54 8.77 -6.99
CA ASN A 75 -8.25 7.65 -7.89
C ASN A 75 -8.43 6.27 -7.26
N ALA A 76 -8.33 6.14 -5.95
CA ALA A 76 -8.44 4.85 -5.29
C ALA A 76 -9.90 4.34 -5.28
N SER A 77 -10.04 3.02 -5.28
CA SER A 77 -11.36 2.37 -5.24
C SER A 77 -11.85 2.18 -3.81
N ALA A 78 -10.96 1.91 -2.87
CA ALA A 78 -11.31 1.72 -1.47
C ALA A 78 -10.10 1.95 -0.58
N ILE A 79 -10.36 2.19 0.71
CA ILE A 79 -9.32 2.35 1.70
C ILE A 79 -9.73 1.62 2.99
N LEU A 80 -8.76 0.95 3.63
CA LEU A 80 -8.96 0.34 4.93
C LEU A 80 -8.00 0.99 5.93
N PHE A 81 -8.57 1.64 6.94
CA PHE A 81 -7.81 2.23 8.03
C PHE A 81 -7.52 1.13 9.05
N VAL A 82 -6.29 0.68 9.11
CA VAL A 82 -5.90 -0.47 9.94
C VAL A 82 -6.03 -0.11 11.42
N ARG A 83 -6.67 -1.00 12.17
CA ARG A 83 -6.80 -0.84 13.62
C ARG A 83 -5.47 -1.13 14.30
N GLY A 84 -5.00 -0.19 15.11
CA GLY A 84 -3.72 -0.33 15.80
C GLY A 84 -2.53 -0.08 14.88
N ARG A 85 -1.35 -0.19 15.45
CA ARG A 85 -0.10 0.03 14.70
C ARG A 85 0.43 -1.28 14.18
N ILE A 86 0.76 -1.31 12.87
CA ILE A 86 1.41 -2.48 12.27
C ILE A 86 2.86 -2.49 12.75
N LYS A 87 3.32 -3.65 13.20
CA LYS A 87 4.71 -3.86 13.58
C LYS A 87 5.48 -4.33 12.36
N PHE A 88 6.48 -3.56 11.97
CA PHE A 88 7.32 -3.89 10.83
C PHE A 88 8.57 -4.63 11.31
N TYR A 89 9.01 -5.58 10.50
CA TYR A 89 10.20 -6.39 10.78
C TYR A 89 11.32 -5.98 9.84
N ARG A 90 12.54 -6.01 10.34
CA ARG A 90 13.73 -5.77 9.52
C ARG A 90 13.99 -6.96 8.60
N PRO A 91 14.80 -6.79 7.55
CA PRO A 91 15.12 -7.90 6.64
C PRO A 91 15.73 -9.11 7.33
N ASP A 92 16.38 -8.94 8.49
CA ASP A 92 16.96 -10.03 9.27
C ASP A 92 15.93 -10.76 10.14
N GLY A 93 14.67 -10.34 10.10
CA GLY A 93 13.59 -10.96 10.87
C GLY A 93 13.35 -10.35 12.24
N THR A 94 14.17 -9.40 12.69
CA THR A 94 13.96 -8.74 13.99
C THR A 94 12.88 -7.67 13.87
N GLN A 95 12.11 -7.48 14.95
CA GLN A 95 11.05 -6.49 14.99
C GLN A 95 11.65 -5.08 15.09
N GLY A 96 11.17 -4.19 14.21
CA GLY A 96 11.53 -2.78 14.27
C GLY A 96 10.73 -2.05 15.33
N ASP A 97 11.02 -0.76 15.50
CA ASP A 97 10.27 0.11 16.40
C ASP A 97 8.85 0.32 15.89
N SER A 98 7.93 0.65 16.81
CA SER A 98 6.57 1.00 16.42
C SER A 98 6.58 2.27 15.59
N PRO A 99 5.84 2.28 14.46
CA PRO A 99 5.77 3.49 13.64
C PRO A 99 5.08 4.64 14.38
N GLY A 100 5.43 5.87 14.03
CA GLY A 100 4.87 7.07 14.65
C GLY A 100 3.43 7.35 14.29
N CYS A 101 2.85 6.64 13.33
CA CYS A 101 1.47 6.81 12.90
C CYS A 101 0.87 5.47 12.47
N GLY A 102 -0.46 5.45 12.33
CA GLY A 102 -1.17 4.28 11.84
C GLY A 102 -0.92 4.03 10.36
N SER A 103 -1.44 2.91 9.89
CA SER A 103 -1.30 2.51 8.49
C SER A 103 -2.66 2.42 7.80
N VAL A 104 -2.65 2.58 6.48
CA VAL A 104 -3.82 2.37 5.64
C VAL A 104 -3.47 1.43 4.50
N LEU A 105 -4.45 0.63 4.09
CA LEU A 105 -4.38 -0.18 2.89
C LEU A 105 -5.29 0.45 1.85
N ILE A 106 -4.75 0.69 0.67
CA ILE A 106 -5.46 1.42 -0.38
C ILE A 106 -5.58 0.50 -1.58
N ALA A 107 -6.82 0.23 -2.00
CA ALA A 107 -7.09 -0.62 -3.14
C ALA A 107 -7.31 0.22 -4.39
N PHE A 108 -6.63 -0.16 -5.45
CA PHE A 108 -6.81 0.40 -6.78
C PHE A 108 -7.39 -0.68 -7.67
N GLY A 109 -8.56 -0.45 -8.22
CA GLY A 109 -9.31 -1.43 -9.00
C GLY A 109 -10.37 -2.15 -8.18
N GLU A 110 -11.51 -2.45 -8.80
CA GLU A 110 -12.67 -3.01 -8.11
C GLU A 110 -12.39 -4.38 -7.48
N SER A 111 -11.68 -5.26 -8.18
CA SER A 111 -11.39 -6.59 -7.63
C SER A 111 -10.49 -6.50 -6.40
N ASN A 112 -9.61 -5.52 -6.36
CA ASN A 112 -8.74 -5.28 -5.20
C ASN A 112 -9.51 -4.67 -4.04
N ALA A 113 -10.49 -3.82 -4.33
CA ALA A 113 -11.39 -3.28 -3.32
C ALA A 113 -12.21 -4.41 -2.67
N GLU A 114 -12.74 -5.34 -3.46
CA GLU A 114 -13.46 -6.49 -2.94
C GLU A 114 -12.56 -7.39 -2.07
N ALA A 115 -11.34 -7.64 -2.53
CA ALA A 115 -10.38 -8.44 -1.78
C ALA A 115 -10.07 -7.79 -0.42
N LEU A 116 -9.92 -6.47 -0.42
CA LEU A 116 -9.64 -5.72 0.80
C LEU A 116 -10.83 -5.78 1.76
N GLU A 117 -12.05 -5.64 1.25
CA GLU A 117 -13.26 -5.74 2.05
C GLU A 117 -13.38 -7.10 2.74
N LYS A 118 -13.04 -8.17 2.03
CA LYS A 118 -13.15 -9.56 2.50
C LYS A 118 -11.92 -10.05 3.25
N SER A 119 -10.92 -9.20 3.43
CA SER A 119 -9.63 -9.61 3.97
C SER A 119 -9.64 -9.98 5.45
N ASN A 120 -10.65 -9.58 6.19
CA ASN A 120 -10.73 -9.73 7.65
C ASN A 120 -9.61 -9.01 8.41
N ILE A 121 -8.91 -8.09 7.78
CA ILE A 121 -7.91 -7.26 8.45
C ILE A 121 -8.66 -6.30 9.37
N PRO A 122 -8.32 -6.25 10.68
CA PRO A 122 -9.02 -5.37 11.61
C PRO A 122 -8.86 -3.91 11.22
N GLY A 123 -9.98 -3.21 11.09
CA GLY A 123 -9.96 -1.80 10.73
C GLY A 123 -11.25 -1.34 10.10
N LYS A 124 -11.24 -0.10 9.65
CA LYS A 124 -12.41 0.51 9.00
C LYS A 124 -12.22 0.52 7.50
N TYR A 125 -13.04 -0.25 6.81
CA TYR A 125 -13.09 -0.26 5.35
C TYR A 125 -14.06 0.80 4.85
N ILE A 126 -13.62 1.58 3.86
CA ILE A 126 -14.45 2.60 3.22
C ILE A 126 -14.31 2.46 1.72
N LYS A 127 -15.42 2.26 1.03
CA LYS A 127 -15.44 2.26 -0.43
C LYS A 127 -15.46 3.70 -0.94
N LEU A 128 -14.58 4.01 -1.89
CA LEU A 128 -14.44 5.37 -2.44
C LEU A 128 -15.12 5.51 -3.81
N LYS A 129 -15.23 4.42 -4.54
CA LYS A 129 -15.88 4.43 -5.85
C LYS A 129 -16.91 3.34 -5.97
#